data_c07a1b23fe8db59d9050b3b108221db2
#
_entry.id   c07a1b23fe8db59d9050b3b108221db2
#
_cell.length_a   1.000
_cell.length_b   1.000
_cell.length_c   1.000
_cell.angle_alpha   90.00
_cell.angle_beta   90.00
_cell.angle_gamma   90.00
#
_symmetry.space_group_name_H-M   'P 1'
#
loop_
_entity.id
_entity.type
_entity.pdbx_description
1 polymer ?
#
loop_
_entity_poly.entity_id
_entity_poly.type
_entity_poly.pdbx_seq_one_letter_code
_entity_poly.pdbx_strand_id
1 'polypeptide(L)'
;MSLQANTVDSSVLDIQNLQKGYQGRSVVRNVSLTVKTGEVVGLLGPNGAGKTTCFYMIVGLVPADGGRINLDGMDLTRRPIHQRAQHGLSYLPQEASIFRRLTVADNIRAILELQKATGGKPLSQTEIDRRLRELLKELQITNIEHSLGQSLSGGERRRVEIARALATDPKFILLDEPFAGVDPIAVIEIQRIIRFLKGKGIGVLITDHNVRETLGICDHATILNNGEVLASGTPADIVDNTEVRQVYLGEHFRM
;
A
#
# COMPACT_ATOMS: atom_id res chain seq x y z
N MET A 1 23.51 18.81 -27.06
CA MET A 1 22.27 17.98 -27.07
C MET A 1 21.84 17.79 -25.64
N SER A 2 20.87 18.58 -25.20
CA SER A 2 20.35 18.57 -23.83
C SER A 2 19.45 17.35 -23.66
N LEU A 3 19.80 16.47 -22.75
CA LEU A 3 18.92 15.42 -22.25
C LEU A 3 17.78 16.11 -21.50
N GLN A 4 16.61 16.20 -22.13
CA GLN A 4 15.38 16.53 -21.45
C GLN A 4 15.08 15.37 -20.48
N ALA A 5 15.25 15.62 -19.18
CA ALA A 5 14.70 14.75 -18.15
C ALA A 5 13.18 14.72 -18.35
N ASN A 6 12.64 13.57 -18.73
CA ASN A 6 11.21 13.32 -18.66
C ASN A 6 10.82 13.47 -17.18
N THR A 7 10.22 14.59 -16.83
CA THR A 7 9.48 14.73 -15.57
C THR A 7 8.27 13.80 -15.69
N VAL A 8 8.39 12.60 -15.14
CA VAL A 8 7.23 11.75 -14.87
C VAL A 8 6.34 12.58 -13.96
N ASP A 9 5.17 12.96 -14.43
CA ASP A 9 4.18 13.67 -13.63
C ASP A 9 3.91 12.84 -12.35
N SER A 10 4.41 13.36 -11.23
CA SER A 10 4.29 12.68 -9.93
C SER A 10 2.84 12.75 -9.48
N SER A 11 2.15 11.61 -9.51
CA SER A 11 0.80 11.51 -8.91
C SER A 11 0.87 11.67 -7.40
N VAL A 12 -0.17 12.27 -6.81
CA VAL A 12 -0.24 12.58 -5.39
C VAL A 12 -1.54 12.05 -4.80
N LEU A 13 -1.41 11.24 -3.76
CA LEU A 13 -2.50 10.85 -2.86
C LEU A 13 -2.43 11.77 -1.64
N ASP A 14 -3.38 12.69 -1.54
CA ASP A 14 -3.44 13.73 -0.51
C ASP A 14 -4.62 13.51 0.42
N ILE A 15 -4.32 13.35 1.70
CA ILE A 15 -5.27 13.11 2.78
C ILE A 15 -5.30 14.34 3.68
N GLN A 16 -6.47 14.94 3.84
CA GLN A 16 -6.64 16.19 4.57
C GLN A 16 -7.68 16.04 5.68
N ASN A 17 -7.26 16.34 6.90
CA ASN A 17 -8.11 16.53 8.07
C ASN A 17 -9.11 15.39 8.30
N LEU A 18 -8.69 14.12 8.09
CA LEU A 18 -9.57 12.96 8.29
C LEU A 18 -10.07 12.88 9.72
N GLN A 19 -11.35 12.55 9.85
CA GLN A 19 -12.03 12.40 11.14
C GLN A 19 -12.89 11.16 11.14
N LYS A 20 -12.90 10.46 12.29
CA LYS A 20 -13.77 9.30 12.54
C LYS A 20 -14.07 9.14 14.01
N GLY A 21 -15.35 8.98 14.32
CA GLY A 21 -15.83 8.61 15.64
C GLY A 21 -16.70 7.36 15.63
N TYR A 22 -16.78 6.70 16.78
CA TYR A 22 -17.67 5.56 17.04
C TYR A 22 -18.32 5.73 18.39
N GLN A 23 -19.64 5.66 18.45
CA GLN A 23 -20.42 5.72 19.72
C GLN A 23 -20.04 6.92 20.59
N GLY A 24 -19.87 8.10 20.00
CA GLY A 24 -19.52 9.34 20.71
C GLY A 24 -18.02 9.49 21.05
N ARG A 25 -17.19 8.49 20.79
CA ARG A 25 -15.73 8.54 20.98
C ARG A 25 -15.04 8.87 19.66
N SER A 26 -14.27 9.95 19.61
CA SER A 26 -13.42 10.29 18.48
C SER A 26 -12.18 9.38 18.45
N VAL A 27 -11.97 8.66 17.33
CA VAL A 27 -10.86 7.72 17.13
C VAL A 27 -9.81 8.29 16.20
N VAL A 28 -10.22 9.07 15.19
CA VAL A 28 -9.32 9.82 14.30
C VAL A 28 -9.75 11.28 14.33
N ARG A 29 -8.78 12.17 14.59
CA ARG A 29 -9.01 13.60 14.83
C ARG A 29 -8.09 14.41 13.93
N ASN A 30 -8.61 14.91 12.82
CA ASN A 30 -7.88 15.85 11.97
C ASN A 30 -6.54 15.31 11.42
N VAL A 31 -6.49 14.05 10.98
CA VAL A 31 -5.27 13.43 10.44
C VAL A 31 -5.06 13.84 8.99
N SER A 32 -3.86 14.35 8.69
CA SER A 32 -3.42 14.70 7.34
C SER A 32 -2.08 14.03 7.01
N LEU A 33 -1.97 13.51 5.80
CA LEU A 33 -0.72 12.94 5.26
C LEU A 33 -0.77 12.94 3.73
N THR A 34 0.39 12.86 3.10
CA THR A 34 0.52 12.85 1.64
C THR A 34 1.44 11.70 1.23
N VAL A 35 1.11 11.03 0.13
CA VAL A 35 1.95 10.02 -0.51
C VAL A 35 2.15 10.40 -1.98
N LYS A 36 3.38 10.37 -2.47
CA LYS A 36 3.71 10.60 -3.88
C LYS A 36 4.09 9.29 -4.57
N THR A 37 3.89 9.21 -5.87
CA THR A 37 4.41 8.09 -6.66
C THR A 37 5.93 7.99 -6.52
N GLY A 38 6.44 6.75 -6.39
CA GLY A 38 7.87 6.50 -6.13
C GLY A 38 8.32 6.75 -4.69
N GLU A 39 7.39 6.93 -3.75
CA GLU A 39 7.65 7.16 -2.33
C GLU A 39 7.04 6.06 -1.46
N VAL A 40 7.70 5.71 -0.37
CA VAL A 40 7.18 4.81 0.67
C VAL A 40 6.90 5.63 1.94
N VAL A 41 5.65 5.64 2.37
CA VAL A 41 5.20 6.38 3.56
C VAL A 41 4.68 5.40 4.61
N GLY A 42 5.16 5.52 5.84
CA GLY A 42 4.69 4.75 7.00
C GLY A 42 3.61 5.50 7.78
N LEU A 43 2.50 4.82 8.11
CA LEU A 43 1.50 5.30 9.07
C LEU A 43 1.62 4.47 10.34
N LEU A 44 2.31 4.98 11.35
CA LEU A 44 2.76 4.27 12.52
C LEU A 44 2.17 4.86 13.82
N GLY A 45 2.43 4.22 14.95
CA GLY A 45 1.98 4.69 16.26
C GLY A 45 1.59 3.54 17.18
N PRO A 46 1.32 3.78 18.46
CA PRO A 46 0.95 2.75 19.45
C PRO A 46 -0.42 2.09 19.12
N ASN A 47 -0.71 1.01 19.84
CA ASN A 47 -2.03 0.36 19.74
C ASN A 47 -3.13 1.32 20.19
N GLY A 48 -4.23 1.36 19.43
CA GLY A 48 -5.35 2.27 19.69
C GLY A 48 -5.13 3.71 19.19
N ALA A 49 -4.00 4.04 18.56
CA ALA A 49 -3.73 5.38 18.04
C ALA A 49 -4.63 5.82 16.86
N GLY A 50 -5.43 4.92 16.29
CA GLY A 50 -6.30 5.22 15.16
C GLY A 50 -5.74 4.84 13.78
N LYS A 51 -4.56 4.20 13.70
CA LYS A 51 -3.89 3.81 12.45
C LYS A 51 -4.80 3.03 11.51
N THR A 52 -5.31 1.88 11.95
CA THR A 52 -6.15 0.99 11.14
C THR A 52 -7.42 1.71 10.67
N THR A 53 -8.05 2.51 11.54
CA THR A 53 -9.22 3.31 11.16
C THR A 53 -8.88 4.34 10.08
N CYS A 54 -7.79 5.09 10.25
CA CYS A 54 -7.32 6.06 9.27
C CYS A 54 -6.98 5.37 7.95
N PHE A 55 -6.22 4.29 7.99
CA PHE A 55 -5.86 3.49 6.83
C PHE A 55 -7.09 2.93 6.09
N TYR A 56 -8.08 2.38 6.80
CA TYR A 56 -9.31 1.86 6.20
C TYR A 56 -10.21 2.94 5.63
N MET A 57 -10.17 4.17 6.17
CA MET A 57 -10.81 5.32 5.51
C MET A 57 -10.14 5.63 4.17
N ILE A 58 -8.80 5.59 4.08
CA ILE A 58 -8.05 5.82 2.84
C ILE A 58 -8.31 4.70 1.82
N VAL A 59 -8.38 3.44 2.25
CA VAL A 59 -8.75 2.29 1.41
C VAL A 59 -10.19 2.39 0.89
N GLY A 60 -11.11 2.95 1.69
CA GLY A 60 -12.54 3.01 1.40
C GLY A 60 -13.35 1.86 1.99
N LEU A 61 -12.81 1.17 3.01
CA LEU A 61 -13.51 0.16 3.80
C LEU A 61 -14.34 0.78 4.93
N VAL A 62 -13.92 1.93 5.44
CA VAL A 62 -14.62 2.70 6.47
C VAL A 62 -14.93 4.09 5.93
N PRO A 63 -16.17 4.59 6.03
CA PRO A 63 -16.51 5.95 5.63
C PRO A 63 -15.93 6.97 6.62
N ALA A 64 -15.30 8.02 6.11
CA ALA A 64 -14.85 9.15 6.91
C ALA A 64 -16.06 10.00 7.34
N ASP A 65 -16.02 10.52 8.57
CA ASP A 65 -17.02 11.46 9.08
C ASP A 65 -16.70 12.92 8.70
N GLY A 66 -15.41 13.21 8.45
CA GLY A 66 -14.91 14.50 8.00
C GLY A 66 -13.57 14.38 7.28
N GLY A 67 -13.13 15.48 6.68
CA GLY A 67 -11.89 15.54 5.90
C GLY A 67 -12.08 15.17 4.43
N ARG A 68 -10.95 15.03 3.72
CA ARG A 68 -10.92 14.72 2.28
C ARG A 68 -9.80 13.74 1.95
N ILE A 69 -10.04 12.93 0.93
CA ILE A 69 -9.08 12.02 0.31
C ILE A 69 -9.07 12.34 -1.17
N ASN A 70 -7.97 12.90 -1.67
CA ASN A 70 -7.81 13.30 -3.07
C ASN A 70 -6.70 12.47 -3.73
N LEU A 71 -6.92 12.07 -4.97
CA LEU A 71 -5.91 11.49 -5.83
C LEU A 71 -5.84 12.34 -7.11
N ASP A 72 -4.72 13.03 -7.32
CA ASP A 72 -4.51 13.92 -8.47
C ASP A 72 -5.64 14.96 -8.64
N GLY A 73 -6.12 15.52 -7.54
CA GLY A 73 -7.24 16.49 -7.54
C GLY A 73 -8.63 15.87 -7.60
N MET A 74 -8.74 14.54 -7.78
CA MET A 74 -10.02 13.84 -7.75
C MET A 74 -10.42 13.48 -6.32
N ASP A 75 -11.59 13.89 -5.88
CA ASP A 75 -12.12 13.54 -4.57
C ASP A 75 -12.59 12.06 -4.54
N LEU A 76 -11.92 11.26 -3.73
CA LEU A 76 -12.21 9.86 -3.47
C LEU A 76 -12.93 9.64 -2.13
N THR A 77 -13.19 10.67 -1.33
CA THR A 77 -13.64 10.58 0.06
C THR A 77 -14.85 9.66 0.24
N ARG A 78 -15.85 9.80 -0.65
CA ARG A 78 -17.08 8.99 -0.62
C ARG A 78 -17.13 7.86 -1.65
N ARG A 79 -16.02 7.65 -2.39
CA ARG A 79 -15.94 6.59 -3.38
C ARG A 79 -15.70 5.24 -2.71
N PRO A 80 -16.45 4.19 -3.06
CA PRO A 80 -16.21 2.84 -2.55
C PRO A 80 -14.90 2.28 -3.09
N ILE A 81 -14.34 1.27 -2.42
CA ILE A 81 -13.04 0.67 -2.71
C ILE A 81 -12.83 0.32 -4.19
N HIS A 82 -13.84 -0.27 -4.86
CA HIS A 82 -13.71 -0.64 -6.28
C HIS A 82 -13.56 0.56 -7.21
N GLN A 83 -14.18 1.71 -6.89
CA GLN A 83 -13.98 2.93 -7.66
C GLN A 83 -12.60 3.54 -7.38
N ARG A 84 -12.12 3.48 -6.13
CA ARG A 84 -10.75 3.92 -5.81
C ARG A 84 -9.71 3.08 -6.56
N ALA A 85 -9.93 1.76 -6.68
CA ALA A 85 -9.08 0.89 -7.49
C ALA A 85 -9.05 1.29 -8.97
N GLN A 86 -10.19 1.69 -9.56
CA GLN A 86 -10.27 2.20 -10.94
C GLN A 86 -9.50 3.52 -11.13
N HIS A 87 -9.25 4.28 -10.07
CA HIS A 87 -8.44 5.50 -10.09
C HIS A 87 -6.96 5.26 -9.74
N GLY A 88 -6.56 3.99 -9.57
CA GLY A 88 -5.16 3.62 -9.32
C GLY A 88 -4.79 3.45 -7.85
N LEU A 89 -5.75 3.29 -6.93
CA LEU A 89 -5.50 3.01 -5.52
C LEU A 89 -5.74 1.53 -5.22
N SER A 90 -4.69 0.72 -5.15
CA SER A 90 -4.78 -0.71 -4.85
C SER A 90 -4.57 -0.98 -3.35
N TYR A 91 -5.20 -2.03 -2.84
CA TYR A 91 -5.11 -2.45 -1.44
C TYR A 91 -4.66 -3.90 -1.33
N LEU A 92 -3.70 -4.13 -0.47
CA LEU A 92 -3.19 -5.45 -0.16
C LEU A 92 -3.38 -5.73 1.34
N PRO A 93 -4.37 -6.56 1.70
CA PRO A 93 -4.69 -6.85 3.10
C PRO A 93 -3.59 -7.65 3.80
N GLN A 94 -3.65 -7.67 5.14
CA GLN A 94 -2.82 -8.52 5.98
C GLN A 94 -3.11 -10.00 5.72
N GLU A 95 -4.40 -10.37 5.62
CA GLU A 95 -4.79 -11.74 5.32
C GLU A 95 -4.62 -12.09 3.84
N ALA A 96 -4.29 -13.34 3.58
CA ALA A 96 -4.10 -13.84 2.21
C ALA A 96 -5.37 -13.69 1.37
N SER A 97 -5.25 -12.93 0.27
CA SER A 97 -6.36 -12.60 -0.64
C SER A 97 -6.40 -13.46 -1.92
N ILE A 98 -5.52 -14.48 -2.03
CA ILE A 98 -5.40 -15.33 -3.22
C ILE A 98 -6.63 -16.24 -3.41
N PHE A 99 -7.03 -16.46 -4.65
CA PHE A 99 -8.03 -17.49 -5.00
C PHE A 99 -7.39 -18.87 -4.90
N ARG A 100 -7.63 -19.57 -3.79
CA ARG A 100 -6.96 -20.81 -3.41
C ARG A 100 -7.09 -21.95 -4.42
N ARG A 101 -8.23 -22.03 -5.14
CA ARG A 101 -8.56 -23.08 -6.11
C ARG A 101 -8.21 -22.74 -7.56
N LEU A 102 -7.70 -21.54 -7.80
CA LEU A 102 -7.19 -21.13 -9.11
C LEU A 102 -5.68 -21.32 -9.18
N THR A 103 -5.16 -21.50 -10.40
CA THR A 103 -3.71 -21.49 -10.64
C THR A 103 -3.14 -20.08 -10.40
N VAL A 104 -1.83 -19.95 -10.32
CA VAL A 104 -1.16 -18.64 -10.27
C VAL A 104 -1.51 -17.80 -11.50
N ALA A 105 -1.44 -18.40 -12.70
CA ALA A 105 -1.81 -17.72 -13.93
C ALA A 105 -3.28 -17.26 -13.90
N ASP A 106 -4.21 -18.11 -13.49
CA ASP A 106 -5.64 -17.76 -13.42
C ASP A 106 -5.94 -16.70 -12.36
N ASN A 107 -5.22 -16.68 -11.25
CA ASN A 107 -5.32 -15.64 -10.23
C ASN A 107 -5.03 -14.26 -10.80
N ILE A 108 -4.00 -14.13 -11.65
CA ILE A 108 -3.61 -12.87 -12.27
C ILE A 108 -4.52 -12.55 -13.45
N ARG A 109 -4.84 -13.54 -14.28
CA ARG A 109 -5.73 -13.42 -15.45
C ARG A 109 -7.10 -12.89 -15.05
N ALA A 110 -7.70 -13.40 -13.98
CA ALA A 110 -9.00 -12.95 -13.48
C ALA A 110 -9.05 -11.45 -13.18
N ILE A 111 -7.93 -10.85 -12.76
CA ILE A 111 -7.83 -9.40 -12.54
C ILE A 111 -7.63 -8.65 -13.86
N LEU A 112 -6.80 -9.19 -14.78
CA LEU A 112 -6.56 -8.57 -16.08
C LEU A 112 -7.83 -8.52 -16.95
N GLU A 113 -8.69 -9.54 -16.89
CA GLU A 113 -9.96 -9.59 -17.61
C GLU A 113 -10.95 -8.49 -17.19
N LEU A 114 -10.82 -7.98 -15.96
CA LEU A 114 -11.64 -6.87 -15.45
C LEU A 114 -11.08 -5.50 -15.89
N GLN A 115 -9.85 -5.44 -16.44
CA GLN A 115 -9.24 -4.19 -16.85
C GLN A 115 -9.75 -3.74 -18.22
N LYS A 116 -9.66 -2.42 -18.42
CA LYS A 116 -10.07 -1.77 -19.68
C LYS A 116 -8.85 -1.18 -20.38
N ALA A 117 -8.85 -1.31 -21.70
CA ALA A 117 -7.91 -0.59 -22.55
C ALA A 117 -8.25 0.91 -22.63
N THR A 118 -7.33 1.71 -23.13
CA THR A 118 -7.57 3.11 -23.49
C THR A 118 -8.82 3.19 -24.39
N GLY A 119 -9.82 3.99 -23.99
CA GLY A 119 -11.12 4.05 -24.67
C GLY A 119 -12.21 3.18 -24.04
N GLY A 120 -11.96 2.54 -22.88
CA GLY A 120 -12.96 1.87 -22.04
C GLY A 120 -13.41 0.48 -22.50
N LYS A 121 -12.83 -0.07 -23.57
CA LYS A 121 -13.08 -1.43 -24.05
C LYS A 121 -12.33 -2.45 -23.18
N PRO A 122 -12.86 -3.69 -23.01
CA PRO A 122 -12.11 -4.77 -22.37
C PRO A 122 -10.75 -5.00 -23.06
N LEU A 123 -9.77 -5.47 -22.31
CA LEU A 123 -8.48 -5.89 -22.88
C LEU A 123 -8.70 -7.05 -23.86
N SER A 124 -7.95 -7.08 -24.96
CA SER A 124 -7.93 -8.23 -25.84
C SER A 124 -7.22 -9.42 -25.19
N GLN A 125 -7.55 -10.65 -25.61
CA GLN A 125 -6.88 -11.86 -25.11
C GLN A 125 -5.36 -11.79 -25.31
N THR A 126 -4.89 -11.28 -26.44
CA THR A 126 -3.45 -11.10 -26.73
C THR A 126 -2.78 -10.15 -25.72
N GLU A 127 -3.47 -9.08 -25.34
CA GLU A 127 -2.95 -8.11 -24.37
C GLU A 127 -2.96 -8.69 -22.95
N ILE A 128 -3.99 -9.44 -22.59
CA ILE A 128 -4.07 -10.18 -21.31
C ILE A 128 -2.90 -11.16 -21.21
N ASP A 129 -2.67 -11.97 -22.23
CA ASP A 129 -1.58 -12.95 -22.25
C ASP A 129 -0.18 -12.30 -22.24
N ARG A 130 -0.03 -11.14 -22.85
CA ARG A 130 1.21 -10.36 -22.81
C ARG A 130 1.47 -9.87 -21.38
N ARG A 131 0.51 -9.18 -20.76
CA ARG A 131 0.62 -8.63 -19.41
C ARG A 131 0.80 -9.74 -18.36
N LEU A 132 0.10 -10.85 -18.51
CA LEU A 132 0.26 -12.01 -17.63
C LEU A 132 1.71 -12.51 -17.62
N ARG A 133 2.30 -12.73 -18.82
CA ARG A 133 3.70 -13.17 -18.94
C ARG A 133 4.69 -12.18 -18.35
N GLU A 134 4.45 -10.88 -18.53
CA GLU A 134 5.28 -9.82 -17.94
C GLU A 134 5.24 -9.87 -16.41
N LEU A 135 4.05 -9.93 -15.80
CA LEU A 135 3.87 -10.00 -14.35
C LEU A 135 4.50 -11.27 -13.75
N LEU A 136 4.31 -12.43 -14.39
CA LEU A 136 4.93 -13.69 -13.98
C LEU A 136 6.46 -13.61 -13.95
N LYS A 137 7.05 -12.98 -14.98
CA LYS A 137 8.49 -12.78 -15.09
C LYS A 137 9.01 -11.77 -14.07
N GLU A 138 8.35 -10.63 -13.94
CA GLU A 138 8.74 -9.55 -13.02
C GLU A 138 8.76 -10.02 -11.56
N LEU A 139 7.75 -10.78 -11.16
CA LEU A 139 7.63 -11.30 -9.80
C LEU A 139 8.36 -12.66 -9.61
N GLN A 140 9.05 -13.17 -10.64
CA GLN A 140 9.81 -14.42 -10.60
C GLN A 140 8.96 -15.63 -10.17
N ILE A 141 7.74 -15.73 -10.71
CA ILE A 141 6.75 -16.79 -10.42
C ILE A 141 6.35 -17.60 -11.67
N THR A 142 7.11 -17.48 -12.75
CA THR A 142 6.85 -18.22 -14.01
C THR A 142 6.92 -19.74 -13.80
N ASN A 143 7.86 -20.22 -12.95
CA ASN A 143 8.03 -21.64 -12.66
C ASN A 143 6.86 -22.28 -11.91
N ILE A 144 6.00 -21.47 -11.29
CA ILE A 144 4.83 -21.91 -10.53
C ILE A 144 3.49 -21.47 -11.17
N GLU A 145 3.50 -21.03 -12.43
CA GLU A 145 2.30 -20.47 -13.09
C GLU A 145 1.09 -21.40 -13.10
N HIS A 146 1.34 -22.73 -13.14
CA HIS A 146 0.30 -23.77 -13.12
C HIS A 146 0.00 -24.30 -11.71
N SER A 147 0.71 -23.86 -10.67
CA SER A 147 0.46 -24.28 -9.30
C SER A 147 -0.82 -23.67 -8.76
N LEU A 148 -1.57 -24.43 -7.97
CA LEU A 148 -2.77 -23.93 -7.30
C LEU A 148 -2.41 -22.98 -6.16
N GLY A 149 -3.21 -21.95 -5.94
CA GLY A 149 -2.99 -20.97 -4.87
C GLY A 149 -2.85 -21.57 -3.47
N GLN A 150 -3.53 -22.69 -3.20
CA GLN A 150 -3.46 -23.38 -1.91
C GLN A 150 -2.13 -24.09 -1.66
N SER A 151 -1.36 -24.42 -2.70
CA SER A 151 -0.08 -25.14 -2.59
C SER A 151 1.14 -24.22 -2.46
N LEU A 152 0.94 -22.91 -2.53
CA LEU A 152 2.02 -21.92 -2.49
C LEU A 152 2.57 -21.72 -1.09
N SER A 153 3.88 -21.59 -0.99
CA SER A 153 4.56 -21.07 0.20
C SER A 153 4.13 -19.63 0.51
N GLY A 154 4.43 -19.14 1.71
CA GLY A 154 4.10 -17.76 2.10
C GLY A 154 4.67 -16.70 1.16
N GLY A 155 5.96 -16.83 0.80
CA GLY A 155 6.64 -15.90 -0.10
C GLY A 155 6.11 -15.95 -1.54
N GLU A 156 5.86 -17.15 -2.09
CA GLU A 156 5.24 -17.32 -3.41
C GLU A 156 3.84 -16.71 -3.44
N ARG A 157 3.04 -16.98 -2.42
CA ARG A 157 1.68 -16.41 -2.28
C ARG A 157 1.73 -14.89 -2.29
N ARG A 158 2.65 -14.29 -1.51
CA ARG A 158 2.78 -12.83 -1.46
C ARG A 158 3.17 -12.24 -2.81
N ARG A 159 4.06 -12.89 -3.57
CA ARG A 159 4.41 -12.46 -4.93
C ARG A 159 3.21 -12.53 -5.89
N VAL A 160 2.36 -13.56 -5.79
CA VAL A 160 1.13 -13.67 -6.59
C VAL A 160 0.12 -12.58 -6.22
N GLU A 161 -0.07 -12.29 -4.93
CA GLU A 161 -0.95 -11.19 -4.47
C GLU A 161 -0.51 -9.84 -5.02
N ILE A 162 0.79 -9.60 -5.05
CA ILE A 162 1.36 -8.38 -5.61
C ILE A 162 1.21 -8.36 -7.14
N ALA A 163 1.42 -9.47 -7.84
CA ALA A 163 1.15 -9.57 -9.26
C ALA A 163 -0.31 -9.22 -9.59
N ARG A 164 -1.26 -9.67 -8.76
CA ARG A 164 -2.68 -9.31 -8.88
C ARG A 164 -2.91 -7.80 -8.64
N ALA A 165 -2.26 -7.23 -7.64
CA ALA A 165 -2.33 -5.79 -7.40
C ALA A 165 -1.77 -4.99 -8.58
N LEU A 166 -0.61 -5.39 -9.12
CA LEU A 166 0.01 -4.76 -10.29
C LEU A 166 -0.81 -4.93 -11.57
N ALA A 167 -1.60 -6.00 -11.69
CA ALA A 167 -2.49 -6.22 -12.82
C ALA A 167 -3.56 -5.12 -12.99
N THR A 168 -3.82 -4.32 -11.95
CA THR A 168 -4.72 -3.15 -12.00
C THR A 168 -4.03 -1.87 -12.47
N ASP A 169 -2.72 -1.91 -12.75
CA ASP A 169 -1.88 -0.75 -13.10
C ASP A 169 -2.00 0.40 -12.06
N PRO A 170 -1.67 0.13 -10.77
CA PRO A 170 -1.92 1.07 -9.70
C PRO A 170 -0.89 2.20 -9.67
N LYS A 171 -1.34 3.40 -9.32
CA LYS A 171 -0.48 4.54 -8.95
C LYS A 171 0.01 4.42 -7.51
N PHE A 172 -0.84 3.87 -6.64
CA PHE A 172 -0.59 3.68 -5.21
C PHE A 172 -1.00 2.28 -4.76
N ILE A 173 -0.20 1.69 -3.88
CA ILE A 173 -0.51 0.43 -3.19
C ILE A 173 -0.50 0.68 -1.69
N LEU A 174 -1.59 0.30 -1.02
CA LEU A 174 -1.74 0.36 0.43
C LEU A 174 -1.50 -1.03 1.00
N LEU A 175 -0.50 -1.16 1.89
CA LEU A 175 -0.09 -2.40 2.54
C LEU A 175 -0.51 -2.39 4.01
N ASP A 176 -1.37 -3.33 4.38
CA ASP A 176 -1.86 -3.48 5.74
C ASP A 176 -1.01 -4.51 6.49
N GLU A 177 -0.26 -4.07 7.47
CA GLU A 177 0.61 -4.88 8.34
C GLU A 177 1.45 -5.94 7.60
N PRO A 178 2.24 -5.55 6.58
CA PRO A 178 2.97 -6.52 5.74
C PRO A 178 4.02 -7.34 6.49
N PHE A 179 4.50 -6.88 7.65
CA PHE A 179 5.51 -7.55 8.47
C PHE A 179 4.93 -8.33 9.65
N ALA A 180 3.60 -8.33 9.82
CA ALA A 180 2.96 -8.99 10.96
C ALA A 180 3.08 -10.52 10.87
N GLY A 181 3.64 -11.13 11.93
CA GLY A 181 3.71 -12.58 12.06
C GLY A 181 4.58 -13.30 11.04
N VAL A 182 5.51 -12.60 10.37
CA VAL A 182 6.42 -13.19 9.41
C VAL A 182 7.83 -13.40 10.01
N ASP A 183 8.55 -14.40 9.51
CA ASP A 183 9.93 -14.66 9.92
C ASP A 183 10.92 -13.65 9.30
N PRO A 184 12.16 -13.53 9.82
CA PRO A 184 13.14 -12.55 9.34
C PRO A 184 13.51 -12.69 7.86
N ILE A 185 13.44 -13.89 7.29
CA ILE A 185 13.74 -14.12 5.86
C ILE A 185 12.61 -13.54 5.01
N ALA A 186 11.36 -13.78 5.42
CA ALA A 186 10.19 -13.23 4.75
C ALA A 186 10.14 -11.69 4.85
N VAL A 187 10.59 -11.08 5.95
CA VAL A 187 10.73 -9.62 6.08
C VAL A 187 11.63 -9.06 4.97
N ILE A 188 12.80 -9.68 4.74
CA ILE A 188 13.74 -9.24 3.69
C ILE A 188 13.09 -9.32 2.30
N GLU A 189 12.34 -10.39 2.03
CA GLU A 189 11.60 -10.54 0.76
C GLU A 189 10.54 -9.45 0.58
N ILE A 190 9.74 -9.18 1.62
CA ILE A 190 8.72 -8.12 1.58
C ILE A 190 9.36 -6.74 1.35
N GLN A 191 10.47 -6.46 2.04
CA GLN A 191 11.21 -5.21 1.83
C GLN A 191 11.75 -5.09 0.39
N ARG A 192 12.23 -6.18 -0.22
CA ARG A 192 12.65 -6.20 -1.64
C ARG A 192 11.48 -5.87 -2.56
N ILE A 193 10.32 -6.44 -2.30
CA ILE A 193 9.10 -6.18 -3.06
C ILE A 193 8.68 -4.72 -2.94
N ILE A 194 8.70 -4.14 -1.74
CA ILE A 194 8.35 -2.72 -1.54
C ILE A 194 9.33 -1.81 -2.29
N ARG A 195 10.64 -2.09 -2.24
CA ARG A 195 11.63 -1.35 -3.04
C ARG A 195 11.40 -1.50 -4.55
N PHE A 196 11.00 -2.69 -5.01
CA PHE A 196 10.63 -2.93 -6.40
C PHE A 196 9.41 -2.09 -6.81
N LEU A 197 8.35 -2.04 -6.00
CA LEU A 197 7.17 -1.20 -6.25
C LEU A 197 7.55 0.28 -6.33
N LYS A 198 8.32 0.77 -5.38
CA LYS A 198 8.89 2.13 -5.39
C LYS A 198 9.69 2.40 -6.66
N GLY A 199 10.57 1.48 -7.06
CA GLY A 199 11.40 1.57 -8.28
C GLY A 199 10.58 1.60 -9.57
N LYS A 200 9.35 1.07 -9.56
CA LYS A 200 8.36 1.18 -10.65
C LYS A 200 7.63 2.54 -10.65
N GLY A 201 7.94 3.43 -9.73
CA GLY A 201 7.25 4.70 -9.58
C GLY A 201 5.90 4.59 -8.86
N ILE A 202 5.60 3.47 -8.19
CA ILE A 202 4.37 3.29 -7.42
C ILE A 202 4.57 3.90 -6.03
N GLY A 203 3.61 4.73 -5.57
CA GLY A 203 3.58 5.21 -4.20
C GLY A 203 3.07 4.12 -3.26
N VAL A 204 3.69 3.96 -2.10
CA VAL A 204 3.33 2.91 -1.14
C VAL A 204 3.00 3.54 0.20
N LEU A 205 1.81 3.24 0.73
CA LEU A 205 1.44 3.55 2.11
C LEU A 205 1.41 2.26 2.93
N ILE A 206 2.14 2.25 4.04
CA ILE A 206 2.26 1.08 4.91
C ILE A 206 1.74 1.42 6.31
N THR A 207 0.92 0.54 6.88
CA THR A 207 0.68 0.53 8.33
C THR A 207 1.23 -0.78 8.90
N ASP A 208 1.98 -0.69 10.00
CA ASP A 208 2.53 -1.86 10.68
C ASP A 208 2.82 -1.54 12.15
N HIS A 209 2.98 -2.57 12.96
CA HIS A 209 3.44 -2.48 14.33
C HIS A 209 4.95 -2.79 14.47
N ASN A 210 5.57 -3.37 13.45
CA ASN A 210 7.02 -3.60 13.35
C ASN A 210 7.74 -2.32 12.90
N VAL A 211 7.95 -1.42 13.86
CA VAL A 211 8.45 -0.05 13.61
C VAL A 211 9.80 -0.04 12.91
N ARG A 212 10.75 -0.88 13.38
CA ARG A 212 12.12 -0.92 12.84
C ARG A 212 12.11 -1.33 11.37
N GLU A 213 11.37 -2.38 11.03
CA GLU A 213 11.29 -2.91 9.67
C GLU A 213 10.62 -1.90 8.73
N THR A 214 9.60 -1.21 9.22
CA THR A 214 8.87 -0.21 8.45
C THR A 214 9.69 1.06 8.25
N LEU A 215 10.27 1.64 9.30
CA LEU A 215 11.12 2.83 9.17
C LEU A 215 12.34 2.55 8.28
N GLY A 216 12.89 1.32 8.29
CA GLY A 216 14.03 0.93 7.46
C GLY A 216 13.79 0.94 5.94
N ILE A 217 12.53 1.10 5.51
CA ILE A 217 12.18 1.15 4.08
C ILE A 217 11.37 2.39 3.69
N CYS A 218 10.90 3.17 4.65
CA CYS A 218 10.14 4.40 4.41
C CYS A 218 11.04 5.57 4.01
N ASP A 219 10.54 6.42 3.14
CA ASP A 219 11.11 7.75 2.88
C ASP A 219 10.60 8.76 3.92
N HIS A 220 9.33 8.63 4.28
CA HIS A 220 8.66 9.42 5.32
C HIS A 220 7.79 8.53 6.20
N ALA A 221 7.56 8.98 7.42
CA ALA A 221 6.61 8.34 8.32
C ALA A 221 5.76 9.39 9.05
N THR A 222 4.50 9.04 9.32
CA THR A 222 3.57 9.80 10.14
C THR A 222 3.22 8.96 11.36
N ILE A 223 3.50 9.48 12.54
CA ILE A 223 3.21 8.84 13.81
C ILE A 223 1.88 9.36 14.34
N LEU A 224 0.94 8.45 14.52
CA LEU A 224 -0.33 8.76 15.18
C LEU A 224 -0.25 8.47 16.67
N ASN A 225 -0.85 9.33 17.47
CA ASN A 225 -1.12 9.09 18.89
C ASN A 225 -2.49 9.65 19.26
N ASN A 226 -3.31 8.89 19.96
CA ASN A 226 -4.67 9.29 20.40
C ASN A 226 -5.54 9.90 19.27
N GLY A 227 -5.40 9.42 18.05
CA GLY A 227 -6.17 9.86 16.88
C GLY A 227 -5.66 11.11 16.18
N GLU A 228 -4.51 11.64 16.56
CA GLU A 228 -3.88 12.83 15.99
C GLU A 228 -2.47 12.53 15.48
N VAL A 229 -1.95 13.39 14.60
CA VAL A 229 -0.56 13.30 14.16
C VAL A 229 0.35 13.85 15.26
N LEU A 230 1.17 12.97 15.85
CA LEU A 230 2.17 13.32 16.84
C LEU A 230 3.43 13.91 16.18
N ALA A 231 3.89 13.27 15.11
CA ALA A 231 5.06 13.69 14.34
C ALA A 231 4.96 13.18 12.89
N SER A 232 5.59 13.89 11.96
CA SER A 232 5.75 13.48 10.58
C SER A 232 7.11 13.96 10.07
N GLY A 233 7.83 13.11 9.33
CA GLY A 233 9.15 13.43 8.80
C GLY A 233 9.86 12.20 8.24
N THR A 234 11.17 12.35 7.98
CA THR A 234 12.03 11.23 7.60
C THR A 234 12.18 10.23 8.76
N PRO A 235 12.60 8.99 8.52
CA PRO A 235 12.91 8.04 9.60
C PRO A 235 13.87 8.62 10.65
N ALA A 236 14.85 9.41 10.26
CA ALA A 236 15.77 10.08 11.20
C ALA A 236 15.04 11.08 12.09
N ASP A 237 14.19 11.94 11.51
CA ASP A 237 13.39 12.91 12.27
C ASP A 237 12.48 12.21 13.30
N ILE A 238 11.89 11.09 12.92
CA ILE A 238 11.01 10.28 13.79
C ILE A 238 11.79 9.67 14.95
N VAL A 239 12.96 9.08 14.67
CA VAL A 239 13.81 8.43 15.69
C VAL A 239 14.39 9.44 16.67
N ASP A 240 14.72 10.64 16.21
CA ASP A 240 15.32 11.72 17.04
C ASP A 240 14.25 12.51 17.81
N ASN A 241 12.97 12.35 17.48
CA ASN A 241 11.88 13.06 18.14
C ASN A 241 11.68 12.55 19.58
N THR A 242 11.89 13.43 20.57
CA THR A 242 11.81 13.09 22.00
C THR A 242 10.43 12.59 22.41
N GLU A 243 9.36 13.22 21.91
CA GLU A 243 7.99 12.84 22.25
C GLU A 243 7.60 11.48 21.65
N VAL A 244 8.01 11.21 20.40
CA VAL A 244 7.83 9.89 19.76
C VAL A 244 8.57 8.80 20.53
N ARG A 245 9.78 9.07 21.00
CA ARG A 245 10.55 8.12 21.83
C ARG A 245 9.84 7.82 23.14
N GLN A 246 9.34 8.83 23.85
CA GLN A 246 8.63 8.65 25.12
C GLN A 246 7.33 7.86 24.97
N VAL A 247 6.55 8.14 23.93
CA VAL A 247 5.19 7.61 23.77
C VAL A 247 5.16 6.28 23.02
N TYR A 248 6.10 6.03 22.09
CA TYR A 248 5.99 4.94 21.13
C TYR A 248 7.24 4.07 20.96
N LEU A 249 8.42 4.66 20.74
CA LEU A 249 9.63 3.89 20.40
C LEU A 249 10.33 3.31 21.63
N GLY A 250 10.29 4.02 22.77
CA GLY A 250 11.12 3.77 23.95
C GLY A 250 12.50 4.44 23.85
N GLU A 251 13.08 4.75 25.01
CA GLU A 251 14.34 5.52 25.10
C GLU A 251 15.55 4.81 24.44
N HIS A 252 15.55 3.47 24.43
CA HIS A 252 16.64 2.65 23.91
C HIS A 252 16.45 2.20 22.46
N PHE A 253 15.42 2.69 21.76
CA PHE A 253 15.19 2.33 20.36
C PHE A 253 16.38 2.77 19.48
N ARG A 254 16.86 1.83 18.63
CA ARG A 254 17.88 2.04 17.59
C ARG A 254 17.42 1.40 16.28
N MET A 255 17.69 2.06 15.17
CA MET A 255 17.49 1.54 13.81
C MET A 255 18.45 0.39 13.52
#